data_00dcff420e30130d9964516903b70603
#
_entry.id   00dcff420e30130d9964516903b70603
#
_cell.length_a   1.000
_cell.length_b   1.000
_cell.length_c   1.000
_cell.angle_alpha   90.00
_cell.angle_beta   90.00
_cell.angle_gamma   90.00
#
_symmetry.space_group_name_H-M   'P 1'
#
loop_
_entity.id
_entity.type
_entity.pdbx_description
1 polymer ?
#
loop_
_entity_poly.entity_id
_entity_poly.type
_entity_poly.pdbx_seq_one_letter_code
_entity_poly.pdbx_strand_id
1 'polypeptide(L)'
;MAGVFYGIQSLLQLFPVDIYSGTPRRNVEWNVPCVSISDFPERPWRGMMLDVARYFYDVDFVKKYVDMMAMYKLNKLQLHLIDDSGWRVEIRKYPELTSVGAWAGAQTDRLGGYYTQDEIRELVEYAAFRNVEIVPELEFPAHILSAVVAYPWLC
;
A
#
# COMPACT_ATOMS: atom_id res chain seq x y z
N MET A 1 -21.78 1.16 1.76
CA MET A 1 -21.03 0.22 2.63
C MET A 1 -19.88 0.89 3.38
N ALA A 2 -19.19 1.89 2.82
CA ALA A 2 -18.06 2.56 3.49
C ALA A 2 -18.39 3.15 4.88
N GLY A 3 -19.59 3.74 5.07
CA GLY A 3 -19.99 4.27 6.37
C GLY A 3 -20.02 3.24 7.50
N VAL A 4 -20.51 2.01 7.21
CA VAL A 4 -20.51 0.92 8.19
C VAL A 4 -19.08 0.53 8.55
N PHE A 5 -18.20 0.40 7.55
CA PHE A 5 -16.77 0.10 7.78
C PHE A 5 -16.13 1.14 8.69
N TYR A 6 -16.30 2.43 8.39
CA TYR A 6 -15.71 3.51 9.21
C TYR A 6 -16.38 3.62 10.59
N GLY A 7 -17.65 3.28 10.72
CA GLY A 7 -18.32 3.15 12.01
C GLY A 7 -17.69 2.05 12.88
N ILE A 8 -17.34 0.91 12.28
CA ILE A 8 -16.59 -0.17 12.97
C ILE A 8 -15.22 0.34 13.40
N GLN A 9 -14.49 1.08 12.56
CA GLN A 9 -13.21 1.65 12.95
C GLN A 9 -13.35 2.62 14.15
N SER A 10 -14.41 3.46 14.18
CA SER A 10 -14.71 4.30 15.34
C SER A 10 -14.97 3.46 16.60
N LEU A 11 -15.75 2.40 16.47
CA LEU A 11 -16.04 1.49 17.59
C LEU A 11 -14.77 0.83 18.13
N LEU A 12 -13.90 0.34 17.25
CA LEU A 12 -12.62 -0.27 17.64
C LEU A 12 -11.73 0.69 18.42
N GLN A 13 -11.74 1.98 18.06
CA GLN A 13 -10.96 3.02 18.74
C GLN A 13 -11.50 3.37 20.14
N LEU A 14 -12.72 2.96 20.48
CA LEU A 14 -13.28 3.14 21.83
C LEU A 14 -12.86 2.02 22.80
N PHE A 15 -12.40 0.90 22.28
CA PHE A 15 -11.87 -0.19 23.10
C PHE A 15 -10.46 0.14 23.63
N PRO A 16 -10.03 -0.53 24.70
CA PRO A 16 -8.62 -0.50 25.12
C PRO A 16 -7.69 -0.84 23.96
N VAL A 17 -6.51 -0.21 23.91
CA VAL A 17 -5.51 -0.39 22.83
C VAL A 17 -5.12 -1.86 22.61
N ASP A 18 -5.32 -2.69 23.63
CA ASP A 18 -5.10 -4.13 23.57
C ASP A 18 -5.96 -4.84 22.52
N ILE A 19 -7.04 -4.21 21.98
CA ILE A 19 -7.84 -4.73 20.87
C ILE A 19 -6.99 -4.98 19.61
N TYR A 20 -5.89 -4.24 19.44
CA TYR A 20 -4.97 -4.38 18.33
C TYR A 20 -3.80 -5.33 18.62
N SER A 21 -3.80 -5.98 19.80
CA SER A 21 -2.74 -6.93 20.15
C SER A 21 -2.85 -8.20 19.31
N GLY A 22 -1.77 -8.60 18.65
CA GLY A 22 -1.67 -9.88 17.94
C GLY A 22 -1.65 -11.11 18.87
N THR A 23 -1.65 -10.92 20.21
CA THR A 23 -1.65 -11.99 21.19
C THR A 23 -2.76 -11.77 22.22
N PRO A 24 -3.39 -12.85 22.74
CA PRO A 24 -4.42 -12.74 23.76
C PRO A 24 -3.90 -11.99 25.00
N ARG A 25 -4.62 -10.97 25.41
CA ARG A 25 -4.33 -10.20 26.63
C ARG A 25 -5.24 -10.65 27.77
N ARG A 26 -4.66 -10.93 28.92
CA ARG A 26 -5.39 -11.26 30.17
C ARG A 26 -5.55 -9.99 30.99
N ASN A 27 -6.62 -9.93 31.80
CA ASN A 27 -6.92 -8.82 32.72
C ASN A 27 -7.17 -7.47 32.02
N VAL A 28 -7.72 -7.48 30.79
CA VAL A 28 -8.21 -6.29 30.12
C VAL A 28 -9.70 -6.16 30.34
N GLU A 29 -10.14 -5.00 30.84
CA GLU A 29 -11.57 -4.68 30.87
C GLU A 29 -12.03 -4.22 29.50
N TRP A 30 -12.77 -5.10 28.81
CA TRP A 30 -13.30 -4.84 27.45
C TRP A 30 -14.57 -3.98 27.50
N ASN A 31 -14.45 -2.78 28.07
CA ASN A 31 -15.54 -1.84 28.21
C ASN A 31 -15.44 -0.73 27.17
N VAL A 32 -16.58 -0.34 26.62
CA VAL A 32 -16.73 0.87 25.80
C VAL A 32 -17.68 1.82 26.47
N PRO A 33 -17.40 3.13 26.47
CA PRO A 33 -18.31 4.12 27.03
C PRO A 33 -19.63 4.17 26.23
N CYS A 34 -20.73 4.45 26.91
CA CYS A 34 -22.00 4.77 26.25
C CYS A 34 -21.89 6.15 25.61
N VAL A 35 -21.77 6.20 24.29
CA VAL A 35 -21.61 7.44 23.53
C VAL A 35 -22.50 7.45 22.29
N SER A 36 -22.81 8.64 21.81
CA SER A 36 -23.38 8.86 20.49
C SER A 36 -22.37 9.61 19.65
N ILE A 37 -21.97 9.02 18.52
CA ILE A 37 -20.96 9.58 17.62
C ILE A 37 -21.62 9.87 16.28
N SER A 38 -21.52 11.13 15.83
CA SER A 38 -21.81 11.53 14.45
C SER A 38 -20.49 11.89 13.79
N ASP A 39 -20.07 11.06 12.83
CA ASP A 39 -18.78 11.19 12.16
C ASP A 39 -18.97 11.12 10.63
N PHE A 40 -18.34 12.05 9.93
CA PHE A 40 -18.29 12.08 8.48
C PHE A 40 -16.96 12.66 8.01
N PRO A 41 -16.44 12.24 6.85
CA PRO A 41 -15.17 12.73 6.37
C PRO A 41 -15.25 14.18 5.92
N GLU A 42 -14.42 15.04 6.47
CA GLU A 42 -14.28 16.44 6.02
C GLU A 42 -13.70 16.51 4.60
N ARG A 43 -12.82 15.54 4.26
CA ARG A 43 -12.19 15.44 2.95
C ARG A 43 -12.48 14.08 2.30
N PRO A 44 -12.93 14.06 1.02
CA PRO A 44 -13.19 12.81 0.31
C PRO A 44 -11.90 12.05 -0.02
N TRP A 45 -10.80 12.75 -0.28
CA TRP A 45 -9.47 12.18 -0.50
C TRP A 45 -8.64 12.24 0.78
N ARG A 46 -8.30 11.09 1.33
CA ARG A 46 -7.47 10.94 2.52
C ARG A 46 -6.39 9.90 2.21
N GLY A 47 -5.32 10.36 1.59
CA GLY A 47 -4.31 9.51 0.99
C GLY A 47 -3.01 9.46 1.75
N MET A 48 -2.27 8.40 1.48
CA MET A 48 -0.84 8.29 1.74
C MET A 48 -0.13 7.81 0.48
N MET A 49 1.16 8.06 0.40
CA MET A 49 2.03 7.54 -0.64
C MET A 49 3.05 6.58 -0.03
N LEU A 50 3.34 5.51 -0.74
CA LEU A 50 4.42 4.58 -0.42
C LEU A 50 5.34 4.46 -1.64
N ASP A 51 6.60 4.83 -1.45
CA ASP A 51 7.64 4.67 -2.45
C ASP A 51 8.24 3.26 -2.35
N VAL A 52 7.83 2.40 -3.28
CA VAL A 52 8.36 1.04 -3.41
C VAL A 52 9.44 0.95 -4.50
N ALA A 53 9.64 2.03 -5.26
CA ALA A 53 10.60 2.07 -6.35
C ALA A 53 12.03 2.23 -5.84
N ARG A 54 12.26 3.13 -4.89
CA ARG A 54 13.59 3.35 -4.30
C ARG A 54 13.98 2.30 -3.31
N TYR A 55 12.98 1.69 -2.63
CA TYR A 55 13.18 0.53 -1.77
C TYR A 55 12.00 -0.43 -1.95
N PHE A 56 12.27 -1.66 -2.36
CA PHE A 56 11.19 -2.63 -2.57
C PHE A 56 10.64 -3.16 -1.24
N TYR A 57 9.32 -3.11 -1.11
CA TYR A 57 8.56 -3.73 -0.03
C TYR A 57 7.68 -4.84 -0.61
N ASP A 58 7.66 -5.99 0.02
CA ASP A 58 6.85 -7.11 -0.42
C ASP A 58 5.34 -6.87 -0.23
N VAL A 59 4.54 -7.77 -0.79
CA VAL A 59 3.06 -7.72 -0.74
C VAL A 59 2.55 -7.70 0.70
N ASP A 60 3.17 -8.46 1.59
CA ASP A 60 2.74 -8.56 2.99
C ASP A 60 2.98 -7.26 3.75
N PHE A 61 4.06 -6.56 3.45
CA PHE A 61 4.30 -5.22 4.00
C PHE A 61 3.24 -4.22 3.51
N VAL A 62 2.96 -4.21 2.20
CA VAL A 62 1.94 -3.30 1.63
C VAL A 62 0.57 -3.59 2.22
N LYS A 63 0.20 -4.86 2.43
CA LYS A 63 -1.05 -5.23 3.12
C LYS A 63 -1.12 -4.67 4.54
N LYS A 64 -0.05 -4.79 5.32
CA LYS A 64 0.02 -4.19 6.67
C LYS A 64 -0.11 -2.67 6.63
N TYR A 65 0.49 -2.03 5.61
CA TYR A 65 0.37 -0.59 5.42
C TYR A 65 -1.09 -0.19 5.13
N VAL A 66 -1.79 -0.96 4.29
CA VAL A 66 -3.23 -0.79 4.00
C VAL A 66 -4.07 -1.01 5.27
N ASP A 67 -3.74 -1.99 6.12
CA ASP A 67 -4.45 -2.22 7.38
C ASP A 67 -4.33 -1.00 8.32
N MET A 68 -3.13 -0.43 8.42
CA MET A 68 -2.92 0.80 9.20
C MET A 68 -3.69 1.98 8.63
N MET A 69 -3.70 2.16 7.30
CA MET A 69 -4.48 3.19 6.64
C MET A 69 -5.98 3.06 6.95
N ALA A 70 -6.50 1.84 6.87
CA ALA A 70 -7.90 1.53 7.16
C ALA A 70 -8.28 1.88 8.60
N MET A 71 -7.41 1.56 9.57
CA MET A 71 -7.60 1.89 10.98
C MET A 71 -7.73 3.40 11.21
N TYR A 72 -6.99 4.22 10.45
CA TYR A 72 -7.06 5.68 10.49
C TYR A 72 -8.05 6.28 9.49
N LYS A 73 -8.91 5.46 8.87
CA LYS A 73 -9.93 5.88 7.89
C LYS A 73 -9.37 6.59 6.66
N LEU A 74 -8.10 6.33 6.31
CA LEU A 74 -7.51 6.73 5.04
C LEU A 74 -8.05 5.85 3.91
N ASN A 75 -8.15 6.39 2.70
CA ASN A 75 -8.85 5.71 1.62
C ASN A 75 -8.17 5.73 0.25
N LYS A 76 -6.98 6.30 0.14
CA LYS A 76 -6.19 6.31 -1.09
C LYS A 76 -4.74 5.98 -0.78
N LEU A 77 -4.21 4.93 -1.40
CA LEU A 77 -2.79 4.60 -1.38
C LEU A 77 -2.19 4.88 -2.75
N GLN A 78 -1.42 5.95 -2.87
CA GLN A 78 -0.56 6.19 -4.02
C GLN A 78 0.65 5.28 -3.91
N LEU A 79 0.81 4.38 -4.87
CA LEU A 79 1.91 3.44 -4.91
C LEU A 79 2.89 3.89 -5.99
N HIS A 80 4.03 4.41 -5.58
CA HIS A 80 5.10 4.87 -6.48
C HIS A 80 5.90 3.68 -6.98
N LEU A 81 5.55 3.21 -8.19
CA LEU A 81 5.96 1.91 -8.71
C LEU A 81 7.23 1.95 -9.55
N ILE A 82 7.62 3.12 -10.05
CA ILE A 82 8.80 3.26 -10.91
C ILE A 82 9.62 4.49 -10.54
N ASP A 83 10.94 4.32 -10.58
CA ASP A 83 11.92 5.40 -10.43
C ASP A 83 13.25 4.94 -11.06
N ASP A 84 14.27 5.78 -10.99
CA ASP A 84 15.62 5.47 -11.48
C ASP A 84 16.20 4.21 -10.83
N SER A 85 15.86 3.97 -9.57
CA SER A 85 16.35 2.83 -8.77
C SER A 85 15.66 1.51 -9.08
N GLY A 86 14.47 1.52 -9.68
CA GLY A 86 13.79 0.28 -9.98
C GLY A 86 12.41 0.42 -10.60
N TRP A 87 12.07 -0.57 -11.39
CA TRP A 87 10.75 -0.79 -11.98
C TRP A 87 10.03 -1.91 -11.23
N ARG A 88 8.91 -1.63 -10.57
CA ARG A 88 8.30 -2.54 -9.59
C ARG A 88 7.00 -3.21 -10.04
N VAL A 89 6.59 -3.05 -11.31
CA VAL A 89 5.34 -3.64 -11.80
C VAL A 89 5.57 -4.46 -13.07
N GLU A 90 5.05 -5.68 -13.09
CA GLU A 90 5.15 -6.56 -14.26
C GLU A 90 4.38 -6.00 -15.46
N ILE A 91 5.07 -5.86 -16.59
CA ILE A 91 4.46 -5.59 -17.91
C ILE A 91 4.80 -6.75 -18.82
N ARG A 92 3.89 -7.69 -19.00
CA ARG A 92 4.11 -8.95 -19.76
C ARG A 92 4.67 -8.73 -21.16
N LYS A 93 4.29 -7.62 -21.80
CA LYS A 93 4.79 -7.25 -23.13
C LYS A 93 6.26 -6.80 -23.11
N TYR A 94 6.73 -6.33 -21.97
CA TYR A 94 8.08 -5.79 -21.78
C TYR A 94 8.75 -6.44 -20.57
N PRO A 95 9.15 -7.73 -20.66
CA PRO A 95 9.61 -8.51 -19.51
C PRO A 95 10.92 -8.01 -18.91
N GLU A 96 11.79 -7.33 -19.70
CA GLU A 96 13.04 -6.80 -19.19
C GLU A 96 12.85 -5.64 -18.19
N LEU A 97 11.70 -4.98 -18.18
CA LEU A 97 11.39 -4.00 -17.15
C LEU A 97 11.49 -4.59 -15.74
N THR A 98 11.12 -5.87 -15.57
CA THR A 98 11.20 -6.54 -14.27
C THR A 98 12.42 -7.45 -14.14
N SER A 99 12.88 -8.13 -15.19
CA SER A 99 14.07 -8.98 -15.11
C SER A 99 15.36 -8.18 -15.00
N VAL A 100 15.41 -6.96 -15.51
CA VAL A 100 16.56 -6.05 -15.48
C VAL A 100 16.23 -4.79 -14.67
N GLY A 101 15.15 -4.07 -15.07
CA GLY A 101 14.80 -2.77 -14.50
C GLY A 101 14.46 -2.82 -13.01
N ALA A 102 13.89 -3.91 -12.51
CA ALA A 102 13.62 -4.08 -11.08
C ALA A 102 14.90 -4.15 -10.21
N TRP A 103 16.06 -4.34 -10.84
CA TRP A 103 17.35 -4.51 -10.18
C TRP A 103 18.34 -3.41 -10.53
N ALA A 104 17.98 -2.45 -11.36
CA ALA A 104 18.88 -1.43 -11.92
C ALA A 104 19.62 -0.60 -10.86
N GLY A 105 18.98 -0.26 -9.76
CA GLY A 105 19.58 0.48 -8.65
C GLY A 105 19.94 -0.38 -7.43
N ALA A 106 19.74 -1.69 -7.52
CA ALA A 106 19.99 -2.58 -6.40
C ALA A 106 21.51 -2.76 -6.17
N GLN A 107 22.03 -2.18 -5.11
CA GLN A 107 23.40 -2.43 -4.64
C GLN A 107 23.49 -3.76 -3.88
N THR A 108 22.37 -4.31 -3.46
CA THR A 108 22.22 -5.61 -2.79
C THR A 108 20.89 -6.23 -3.21
N ASP A 109 20.79 -7.56 -3.16
CA ASP A 109 19.57 -8.33 -3.47
C ASP A 109 18.33 -7.92 -2.66
N ARG A 110 18.51 -7.14 -1.58
CA ARG A 110 17.42 -6.67 -0.71
C ARG A 110 16.70 -5.44 -1.22
N LEU A 111 17.27 -4.74 -2.20
CA LEU A 111 16.67 -3.49 -2.72
C LEU A 111 15.91 -3.72 -4.01
N GLY A 112 16.09 -4.86 -4.67
CA GLY A 112 15.41 -5.26 -5.89
C GLY A 112 14.16 -6.09 -5.62
N GLY A 113 13.28 -6.11 -6.61
CA GLY A 113 12.02 -6.86 -6.59
C GLY A 113 10.95 -6.16 -7.41
N TYR A 114 9.86 -6.86 -7.65
CA TYR A 114 8.72 -6.33 -8.37
C TYR A 114 7.44 -7.07 -7.99
N TYR A 115 6.30 -6.51 -8.31
CA TYR A 115 5.01 -7.14 -8.18
C TYR A 115 4.58 -7.72 -9.52
N THR A 116 4.17 -8.98 -9.51
CA THR A 116 3.46 -9.60 -10.63
C THR A 116 2.08 -8.96 -10.81
N GLN A 117 1.48 -9.12 -11.98
CA GLN A 117 0.11 -8.64 -12.20
C GLN A 117 -0.90 -9.33 -11.25
N ASP A 118 -0.64 -10.56 -10.86
CA ASP A 118 -1.50 -11.29 -9.92
C ASP A 118 -1.37 -10.74 -8.51
N GLU A 119 -0.17 -10.41 -8.06
CA GLU A 119 0.07 -9.73 -6.77
C GLU A 119 -0.54 -8.32 -6.72
N ILE A 120 -0.46 -7.55 -7.80
CA ILE A 120 -1.14 -6.25 -7.88
C ILE A 120 -2.67 -6.43 -7.78
N ARG A 121 -3.23 -7.44 -8.45
CA ARG A 121 -4.66 -7.73 -8.37
C ARG A 121 -5.06 -8.12 -6.94
N GLU A 122 -4.28 -8.96 -6.30
CA GLU A 122 -4.47 -9.35 -4.91
C GLU A 122 -4.43 -8.12 -3.96
N LEU A 123 -3.46 -7.22 -4.14
CA LEU A 123 -3.35 -5.98 -3.37
C LEU A 123 -4.57 -5.08 -3.57
N VAL A 124 -5.05 -4.93 -4.81
CA VAL A 124 -6.24 -4.12 -5.13
C VAL A 124 -7.48 -4.69 -4.45
N GLU A 125 -7.69 -6.00 -4.53
CA GLU A 125 -8.82 -6.68 -3.87
C GLU A 125 -8.73 -6.55 -2.34
N TYR A 126 -7.54 -6.78 -1.77
CA TYR A 126 -7.28 -6.64 -0.34
C TYR A 126 -7.56 -5.23 0.18
N ALA A 127 -7.10 -4.22 -0.55
CA ALA A 127 -7.31 -2.81 -0.23
C ALA A 127 -8.79 -2.41 -0.36
N ALA A 128 -9.47 -2.86 -1.42
CA ALA A 128 -10.88 -2.59 -1.64
C ALA A 128 -11.77 -3.09 -0.48
N PHE A 129 -11.46 -4.27 0.07
CA PHE A 129 -12.12 -4.82 1.27
C PHE A 129 -12.00 -3.90 2.49
N ARG A 130 -10.97 -3.04 2.52
CA ARG A 130 -10.67 -2.07 3.59
C ARG A 130 -11.07 -0.64 3.24
N ASN A 131 -11.82 -0.47 2.15
CA ASN A 131 -12.19 0.83 1.60
C ASN A 131 -10.98 1.72 1.29
N VAL A 132 -9.86 1.12 0.92
CA VAL A 132 -8.68 1.79 0.39
C VAL A 132 -8.58 1.50 -1.11
N GLU A 133 -8.39 2.54 -1.90
CA GLU A 133 -8.14 2.44 -3.34
C GLU A 133 -6.65 2.60 -3.59
N ILE A 134 -6.06 1.68 -4.36
CA ILE A 134 -4.68 1.79 -4.82
C ILE A 134 -4.64 2.66 -6.07
N VAL A 135 -3.83 3.73 -6.02
CA VAL A 135 -3.57 4.65 -7.12
C VAL A 135 -2.13 4.38 -7.60
N PRO A 136 -1.95 3.68 -8.72
CA PRO A 136 -0.61 3.43 -9.25
C PRO A 136 -0.01 4.70 -9.82
N GLU A 137 1.25 4.95 -9.52
CA GLU A 137 2.04 6.03 -10.08
C GLU A 137 3.13 5.46 -10.99
N LEU A 138 3.10 5.90 -12.26
CA LEU A 138 4.08 5.59 -13.29
C LEU A 138 4.61 6.89 -13.88
N GLU A 139 5.89 7.12 -13.74
CA GLU A 139 6.58 8.34 -14.15
C GLU A 139 7.03 8.28 -15.62
N PHE A 140 6.95 9.41 -16.30
CA PHE A 140 7.52 9.61 -17.65
C PHE A 140 7.50 11.13 -18.02
N PRO A 141 8.55 11.69 -18.63
CA PRO A 141 9.83 11.06 -19.01
C PRO A 141 10.90 11.07 -17.91
N ALA A 142 10.63 11.66 -16.76
CA ALA A 142 11.52 11.66 -15.61
C ALA A 142 11.44 10.33 -14.85
N HIS A 143 12.45 10.05 -14.01
CA HIS A 143 12.48 8.87 -13.13
C HIS A 143 12.33 7.53 -13.85
N ILE A 144 12.92 7.39 -15.05
CA ILE A 144 12.80 6.20 -15.89
C ILE A 144 14.12 5.48 -16.16
N LEU A 145 15.20 5.81 -15.44
CA LEU A 145 16.50 5.19 -15.70
C LEU A 145 16.43 3.65 -15.63
N SER A 146 15.64 3.10 -14.71
CA SER A 146 15.40 1.66 -14.62
C SER A 146 14.83 1.06 -15.90
N ALA A 147 13.91 1.78 -16.56
CA ALA A 147 13.35 1.36 -17.85
C ALA A 147 14.36 1.53 -18.99
N VAL A 148 15.17 2.58 -18.98
CA VAL A 148 16.21 2.83 -19.97
C VAL A 148 17.33 1.76 -19.90
N VAL A 149 17.69 1.35 -18.69
CA VAL A 149 18.65 0.24 -18.49
C VAL A 149 18.09 -1.06 -19.07
N ALA A 150 16.79 -1.31 -18.89
CA ALA A 150 16.13 -2.48 -19.47
C ALA A 150 15.96 -2.39 -21.00
N TYR A 151 15.64 -1.20 -21.48
CA TYR A 151 15.37 -0.93 -22.91
C TYR A 151 16.10 0.34 -23.38
N PRO A 152 17.39 0.26 -23.78
CA PRO A 152 18.21 1.42 -24.14
C PRO A 152 17.67 2.27 -25.30
N TRP A 153 16.78 1.73 -26.12
CA TRP A 153 16.14 2.46 -27.22
C TRP A 153 15.11 3.52 -26.76
N LEU A 154 14.84 3.60 -25.46
CA LEU A 154 14.00 4.65 -24.86
C LEU A 154 14.72 5.99 -24.67
N CYS A 155 16.02 6.05 -24.97
CA CYS A 155 16.84 7.28 -24.98
C CYS A 155 16.82 7.97 -26.33
#